data_960eaba64a50f7dbc33d49ad3dc14a34
#
_entry.id   960eaba64a50f7dbc33d49ad3dc14a34
#
_cell.length_a   1.000
_cell.length_b   1.000
_cell.length_c   1.000
_cell.angle_alpha   90.00
_cell.angle_beta   90.00
_cell.angle_gamma   90.00
#
_symmetry.space_group_name_H-M   'P 1'
#
loop_
_entity.id
_entity.type
_entity.pdbx_description
1 polymer ?
#
loop_
_entity_poly.entity_id
_entity_poly.type
_entity_poly.pdbx_seq_one_letter_code
_entity_poly.pdbx_strand_id
1 'polypeptide(L)'
;MPHPLFSPEVRLMLEENDTTGMAAFVENLHPATVAESLDDLQPKDVWRFLKPCPMAQQALVFEYFDHEKQEELALGTGREDMAKLIEKMSHDDRVDLLRRLAPAVSEALIRLVDEADRRDIAMLVKYPENTAGGVMTTDYAWLPEAITAGEAIDRLRVQAPNTETLYYVYVLDQERHLLGIASLRDLILAHRQTQLRDLMETDVYTVKAEADKEEVAQLLARYDLLAVPVVDADKRLVGIVTHDDVVDVLVQAATEDAERMGGVVPIGENFMEANFFTVWRKRVVWLSLLFVAELLTFTALEHFEDAIKAVTVLSLFIPLCISTGGNSGSQAATLITRALALRQVTPKEWFLVLRKELLMGLVLGLSLGVIGYVRASFTRESTLRSDEVRKHPFTIQLEPGQELKQNRDGKYVVPAGAIQNVGIVSRGQSLIELPAGQALALDNSKNDQQRIVTFPAQSIYSASQIDRWTLAGIVSIAVAGICLMGTVVGALLPLLFKTLGWDPAVASSPFVATAVDVTGIIIFFSIACWWIPGLAG
;
A
#
# COMPACT_ATOMS: atom_id res chain seq x y z
N MET A 1 -17.61 -14.89 -1.03
CA MET A 1 -17.70 -16.11 -1.90
C MET A 1 -18.96 -16.85 -1.52
N PRO A 2 -19.82 -17.21 -2.48
CA PRO A 2 -21.05 -17.92 -2.16
C PRO A 2 -20.75 -19.18 -1.34
N HIS A 3 -21.55 -19.46 -0.34
CA HIS A 3 -21.33 -20.61 0.53
C HIS A 3 -21.68 -21.91 -0.24
N PRO A 4 -20.71 -22.64 -0.80
CA PRO A 4 -20.94 -23.67 -1.80
C PRO A 4 -21.75 -24.85 -1.26
N LEU A 5 -21.87 -24.98 0.06
CA LEU A 5 -22.59 -26.07 0.70
C LEU A 5 -24.11 -25.93 0.62
N PHE A 6 -24.64 -24.70 0.61
CA PHE A 6 -26.10 -24.47 0.65
C PHE A 6 -26.70 -24.05 -0.69
N SER A 7 -25.91 -23.64 -1.68
CA SER A 7 -26.41 -23.25 -3.00
C SER A 7 -27.30 -24.29 -3.69
N PRO A 8 -27.02 -25.63 -3.62
CA PRO A 8 -27.91 -26.64 -4.21
C PRO A 8 -29.24 -26.74 -3.48
N GLU A 9 -29.24 -26.59 -2.15
CA GLU A 9 -30.44 -26.67 -1.31
C GLU A 9 -31.37 -25.48 -1.54
N VAL A 10 -30.80 -24.29 -1.61
CA VAL A 10 -31.51 -23.05 -1.95
C VAL A 10 -32.18 -23.14 -3.33
N ARG A 11 -31.46 -23.65 -4.35
CA ARG A 11 -32.03 -23.85 -5.70
C ARG A 11 -33.16 -24.86 -5.71
N LEU A 12 -33.02 -25.98 -4.96
CA LEU A 12 -34.07 -27.00 -4.84
C LEU A 12 -35.34 -26.39 -4.21
N MET A 13 -35.21 -25.66 -3.09
CA MET A 13 -36.34 -24.99 -2.44
C MET A 13 -37.03 -23.99 -3.40
N LEU A 14 -36.26 -23.26 -4.25
CA LEU A 14 -36.82 -22.37 -5.25
C LEU A 14 -37.55 -23.13 -6.36
N GLU A 15 -37.02 -24.24 -6.84
CA GLU A 15 -37.64 -25.08 -7.86
C GLU A 15 -38.94 -25.70 -7.37
N GLU A 16 -38.93 -26.25 -6.15
CA GLU A 16 -40.09 -26.90 -5.51
C GLU A 16 -41.09 -25.86 -4.95
N ASN A 17 -40.72 -24.59 -4.91
CA ASN A 17 -41.48 -23.51 -4.29
C ASN A 17 -41.83 -23.79 -2.81
N ASP A 18 -40.89 -24.40 -2.07
CA ASP A 18 -41.03 -24.75 -0.66
C ASP A 18 -40.89 -23.51 0.23
N THR A 19 -41.99 -22.75 0.40
CA THR A 19 -42.01 -21.54 1.22
C THR A 19 -41.77 -21.80 2.70
N THR A 20 -42.12 -23.02 3.20
CA THR A 20 -41.87 -23.41 4.59
C THR A 20 -40.39 -23.69 4.83
N GLY A 21 -39.75 -24.41 3.90
CA GLY A 21 -38.32 -24.66 3.93
C GLY A 21 -37.51 -23.36 3.83
N MET A 22 -37.88 -22.43 2.93
CA MET A 22 -37.25 -21.13 2.80
C MET A 22 -37.32 -20.31 4.11
N ALA A 23 -38.48 -20.23 4.74
CA ALA A 23 -38.65 -19.51 6.01
C ALA A 23 -37.80 -20.18 7.13
N ALA A 24 -37.84 -21.50 7.24
CA ALA A 24 -37.06 -22.23 8.23
C ALA A 24 -35.53 -22.09 7.99
N PHE A 25 -35.08 -21.99 6.73
CA PHE A 25 -33.69 -21.76 6.37
C PHE A 25 -33.21 -20.39 6.89
N VAL A 26 -33.98 -19.33 6.67
CA VAL A 26 -33.66 -17.98 7.15
C VAL A 26 -33.73 -17.88 8.68
N GLU A 27 -34.68 -18.57 9.32
CA GLU A 27 -34.85 -18.53 10.78
C GLU A 27 -33.71 -19.26 11.53
N ASN A 28 -33.20 -20.36 10.97
CA ASN A 28 -32.22 -21.22 11.66
C ASN A 28 -30.77 -20.89 11.35
N LEU A 29 -30.47 -20.13 10.31
CA LEU A 29 -29.11 -19.77 9.93
C LEU A 29 -28.82 -18.30 10.24
N HIS A 30 -27.53 -18.01 10.44
CA HIS A 30 -27.08 -16.64 10.60
C HIS A 30 -27.38 -15.81 9.33
N PRO A 31 -27.87 -14.56 9.43
CA PRO A 31 -28.20 -13.74 8.27
C PRO A 31 -27.08 -13.62 7.23
N ALA A 32 -25.83 -13.49 7.66
CA ALA A 32 -24.66 -13.48 6.78
C ALA A 32 -24.56 -14.78 5.92
N THR A 33 -24.76 -15.95 6.55
CA THR A 33 -24.71 -17.24 5.84
C THR A 33 -25.87 -17.36 4.83
N VAL A 34 -27.02 -16.81 5.16
CA VAL A 34 -28.15 -16.74 4.24
C VAL A 34 -27.84 -15.85 3.06
N ALA A 35 -27.31 -14.62 3.30
CA ALA A 35 -26.91 -13.69 2.25
C ALA A 35 -25.87 -14.32 1.30
N GLU A 36 -24.78 -14.90 1.86
CA GLU A 36 -23.78 -15.61 1.07
C GLU A 36 -24.35 -16.76 0.21
N SER A 37 -25.37 -17.45 0.72
CA SER A 37 -26.02 -18.56 0.00
C SER A 37 -26.91 -18.10 -1.15
N LEU A 38 -27.39 -16.85 -1.10
CA LEU A 38 -28.27 -16.22 -2.08
C LEU A 38 -27.52 -15.31 -3.08
N ASP A 39 -26.24 -15.04 -2.87
CA ASP A 39 -25.46 -14.04 -3.59
C ASP A 39 -25.41 -14.27 -5.11
N ASP A 40 -25.23 -15.53 -5.53
CA ASP A 40 -25.20 -15.93 -6.96
C ASP A 40 -26.56 -15.88 -7.67
N LEU A 41 -27.66 -15.60 -6.93
CA LEU A 41 -29.01 -15.61 -7.50
C LEU A 41 -29.37 -14.28 -8.14
N GLN A 42 -30.25 -14.34 -9.16
CA GLN A 42 -30.86 -13.14 -9.72
C GLN A 42 -31.74 -12.42 -8.68
N PRO A 43 -31.86 -11.07 -8.69
CA PRO A 43 -32.66 -10.32 -7.72
C PRO A 43 -34.08 -10.84 -7.51
N LYS A 44 -34.70 -11.27 -8.59
CA LYS A 44 -36.05 -11.86 -8.57
C LYS A 44 -36.12 -13.13 -7.73
N ASP A 45 -35.09 -13.97 -7.80
CA ASP A 45 -35.06 -15.24 -7.07
C ASP A 45 -34.68 -15.00 -5.60
N VAL A 46 -33.81 -14.05 -5.31
CA VAL A 46 -33.50 -13.61 -3.95
C VAL A 46 -34.78 -13.11 -3.26
N TRP A 47 -35.52 -12.20 -3.88
CA TRP A 47 -36.78 -11.71 -3.31
C TRP A 47 -37.85 -12.80 -3.19
N ARG A 48 -37.91 -13.73 -4.14
CA ARG A 48 -38.80 -14.89 -4.06
C ARG A 48 -38.46 -15.77 -2.86
N PHE A 49 -37.17 -15.95 -2.57
CA PHE A 49 -36.69 -16.73 -1.43
C PHE A 49 -36.99 -16.06 -0.09
N LEU A 50 -36.78 -14.75 0.01
CA LEU A 50 -36.96 -13.98 1.24
C LEU A 50 -38.42 -13.64 1.54
N LYS A 51 -39.29 -13.60 0.53
CA LYS A 51 -40.70 -13.18 0.67
C LYS A 51 -41.52 -13.94 1.72
N PRO A 52 -41.32 -15.23 1.99
CA PRO A 52 -42.02 -15.96 3.07
C PRO A 52 -41.63 -15.49 4.48
N CYS A 53 -40.51 -14.79 4.63
CA CYS A 53 -39.97 -14.37 5.91
C CYS A 53 -40.55 -13.04 6.39
N PRO A 54 -40.60 -12.78 7.73
CA PRO A 54 -40.93 -11.47 8.27
C PRO A 54 -40.04 -10.37 7.73
N MET A 55 -40.56 -9.16 7.55
CA MET A 55 -39.83 -8.03 6.98
C MET A 55 -38.52 -7.71 7.75
N ALA A 56 -38.53 -7.84 9.08
CA ALA A 56 -37.33 -7.64 9.89
C ALA A 56 -36.21 -8.64 9.59
N GLN A 57 -36.56 -9.91 9.32
CA GLN A 57 -35.56 -10.91 8.90
C GLN A 57 -35.05 -10.66 7.48
N GLN A 58 -35.95 -10.18 6.59
CA GLN A 58 -35.53 -9.80 5.24
C GLN A 58 -34.54 -8.63 5.29
N ALA A 59 -34.76 -7.64 6.16
CA ALA A 59 -33.86 -6.50 6.35
C ALA A 59 -32.49 -6.96 6.88
N LEU A 60 -32.48 -7.78 7.94
CA LEU A 60 -31.25 -8.35 8.50
C LEU A 60 -30.42 -9.13 7.47
N VAL A 61 -31.06 -9.92 6.60
CA VAL A 61 -30.32 -10.63 5.53
C VAL A 61 -29.83 -9.65 4.48
N PHE A 62 -30.64 -8.64 4.16
CA PHE A 62 -30.31 -7.64 3.14
C PHE A 62 -29.07 -6.80 3.52
N GLU A 63 -28.88 -6.46 4.79
CA GLU A 63 -27.74 -5.72 5.32
C GLU A 63 -26.41 -6.46 5.10
N TYR A 64 -26.42 -7.81 5.08
CA TYR A 64 -25.23 -8.63 4.85
C TYR A 64 -24.84 -8.85 3.37
N PHE A 65 -25.62 -8.38 2.40
CA PHE A 65 -25.20 -8.41 1.01
C PHE A 65 -24.16 -7.33 0.73
N ASP A 66 -23.23 -7.61 -0.20
CA ASP A 66 -22.29 -6.61 -0.68
C ASP A 66 -23.03 -5.41 -1.30
N HIS A 67 -22.41 -4.24 -1.24
CA HIS A 67 -23.02 -2.97 -1.65
C HIS A 67 -23.59 -3.00 -3.07
N GLU A 68 -22.90 -3.62 -4.04
CA GLU A 68 -23.37 -3.76 -5.42
C GLU A 68 -24.62 -4.62 -5.50
N LYS A 69 -24.64 -5.73 -4.73
CA LYS A 69 -25.81 -6.60 -4.64
C LYS A 69 -27.00 -5.92 -3.97
N GLN A 70 -26.75 -5.12 -2.94
CA GLN A 70 -27.80 -4.31 -2.30
C GLN A 70 -28.44 -3.33 -3.30
N GLU A 71 -27.64 -2.65 -4.12
CA GLU A 71 -28.16 -1.74 -5.15
C GLU A 71 -28.97 -2.48 -6.22
N GLU A 72 -28.45 -3.64 -6.70
CA GLU A 72 -29.14 -4.50 -7.65
C GLU A 72 -30.50 -4.96 -7.12
N LEU A 73 -30.54 -5.42 -5.86
CA LEU A 73 -31.75 -5.87 -5.16
C LEU A 73 -32.72 -4.73 -4.94
N ALA A 74 -32.25 -3.54 -4.55
CA ALA A 74 -33.07 -2.37 -4.33
C ALA A 74 -33.77 -1.89 -5.62
N LEU A 75 -33.07 -2.00 -6.76
CA LEU A 75 -33.63 -1.68 -8.08
C LEU A 75 -34.52 -2.80 -8.64
N GLY A 76 -34.32 -4.03 -8.19
CA GLY A 76 -35.04 -5.23 -8.63
C GLY A 76 -36.39 -5.46 -7.96
N THR A 77 -36.76 -4.66 -6.94
CA THR A 77 -38.02 -4.80 -6.19
C THR A 77 -38.94 -3.57 -6.34
N GLY A 78 -40.20 -3.70 -5.89
CA GLY A 78 -41.14 -2.61 -5.88
C GLY A 78 -40.77 -1.54 -4.83
N ARG A 79 -40.94 -0.25 -5.17
CA ARG A 79 -40.57 0.87 -4.28
C ARG A 79 -41.27 0.83 -2.92
N GLU A 80 -42.50 0.36 -2.86
CA GLU A 80 -43.25 0.24 -1.60
C GLU A 80 -42.69 -0.87 -0.70
N ASP A 81 -42.29 -1.99 -1.28
CA ASP A 81 -41.69 -3.10 -0.53
C ASP A 81 -40.26 -2.72 -0.07
N MET A 82 -39.49 -2.01 -0.92
CA MET A 82 -38.18 -1.49 -0.54
C MET A 82 -38.28 -0.43 0.58
N ALA A 83 -39.27 0.46 0.54
CA ALA A 83 -39.48 1.44 1.61
C ALA A 83 -39.77 0.76 2.97
N LYS A 84 -40.60 -0.29 2.98
CA LYS A 84 -40.87 -1.08 4.20
C LYS A 84 -39.63 -1.84 4.71
N LEU A 85 -38.76 -2.26 3.79
CA LEU A 85 -37.47 -2.89 4.16
C LEU A 85 -36.59 -1.85 4.85
N ILE A 86 -36.40 -0.66 4.24
CA ILE A 86 -35.64 0.46 4.78
C ILE A 86 -36.11 0.86 6.18
N GLU A 87 -37.39 0.82 6.47
CA GLU A 87 -37.94 1.07 7.82
C GLU A 87 -37.53 0.01 8.86
N LYS A 88 -37.00 -1.14 8.42
CA LYS A 88 -36.57 -2.26 9.28
C LYS A 88 -35.06 -2.46 9.31
N MET A 89 -34.34 -1.74 8.50
CA MET A 89 -32.88 -1.71 8.50
C MET A 89 -32.32 -0.90 9.68
N SER A 90 -31.09 -1.18 10.09
CA SER A 90 -30.32 -0.34 10.99
C SER A 90 -30.22 1.10 10.45
N HIS A 91 -30.05 2.08 11.34
CA HIS A 91 -30.20 3.49 10.97
C HIS A 91 -29.04 3.99 10.09
N ASP A 92 -27.85 3.50 10.28
CA ASP A 92 -26.63 3.75 9.50
C ASP A 92 -26.68 3.03 8.15
N ASP A 93 -26.96 1.72 8.11
CA ASP A 93 -27.03 0.92 6.88
C ASP A 93 -28.05 1.45 5.87
N ARG A 94 -29.25 1.86 6.38
CA ARG A 94 -30.26 2.44 5.50
C ARG A 94 -29.82 3.77 4.88
N VAL A 95 -29.06 4.58 5.62
CA VAL A 95 -28.52 5.84 5.10
C VAL A 95 -27.43 5.58 4.08
N ASP A 96 -26.57 4.61 4.33
CA ASP A 96 -25.50 4.22 3.41
C ASP A 96 -26.06 3.65 2.11
N LEU A 97 -27.09 2.81 2.16
CA LEU A 97 -27.80 2.37 0.97
C LEU A 97 -28.38 3.57 0.19
N LEU A 98 -29.08 4.49 0.87
CA LEU A 98 -29.72 5.64 0.24
C LEU A 98 -28.73 6.62 -0.40
N ARG A 99 -27.52 6.73 0.14
CA ARG A 99 -26.41 7.54 -0.44
C ARG A 99 -25.88 6.94 -1.74
N ARG A 100 -25.80 5.62 -1.83
CA ARG A 100 -25.30 4.90 -3.02
C ARG A 100 -26.32 4.89 -4.17
N LEU A 101 -27.60 4.87 -3.86
CA LEU A 101 -28.65 4.89 -4.88
C LEU A 101 -28.68 6.21 -5.65
N ALA A 102 -29.08 6.16 -6.93
CA ALA A 102 -29.30 7.36 -7.73
C ALA A 102 -30.25 8.34 -7.02
N PRO A 103 -29.97 9.67 -7.02
CA PRO A 103 -30.73 10.66 -6.25
C PRO A 103 -32.26 10.59 -6.47
N ALA A 104 -32.69 10.37 -7.70
CA ALA A 104 -34.12 10.24 -8.04
C ALA A 104 -34.79 9.00 -7.42
N VAL A 105 -34.03 7.90 -7.24
CA VAL A 105 -34.51 6.67 -6.60
C VAL A 105 -34.57 6.87 -5.09
N SER A 106 -33.48 7.37 -4.50
CA SER A 106 -33.36 7.67 -3.07
C SER A 106 -34.47 8.62 -2.61
N GLU A 107 -34.68 9.75 -3.30
CA GLU A 107 -35.80 10.69 -2.98
C GLU A 107 -37.17 10.03 -3.07
N ALA A 108 -37.40 9.16 -4.06
CA ALA A 108 -38.66 8.47 -4.22
C ALA A 108 -38.91 7.46 -3.09
N LEU A 109 -37.88 6.76 -2.60
CA LEU A 109 -37.95 5.85 -1.46
C LEU A 109 -38.20 6.61 -0.15
N ILE A 110 -37.44 7.68 0.12
CA ILE A 110 -37.58 8.51 1.31
C ILE A 110 -39.01 9.09 1.44
N ARG A 111 -39.70 9.39 0.34
CA ARG A 111 -41.09 9.87 0.38
C ARG A 111 -42.08 8.81 0.82
N LEU A 112 -41.77 7.54 0.65
CA LEU A 112 -42.63 6.41 1.01
C LEU A 112 -42.41 5.91 2.45
N VAL A 113 -41.27 6.24 3.06
CA VAL A 113 -40.91 5.92 4.44
C VAL A 113 -41.71 6.77 5.42
N ASP A 114 -42.01 6.24 6.61
CA ASP A 114 -42.72 6.93 7.69
C ASP A 114 -42.04 8.25 8.12
N GLU A 115 -42.86 9.18 8.68
CA GLU A 115 -42.38 10.54 9.00
C GLU A 115 -41.25 10.55 10.05
N ALA A 116 -41.28 9.62 11.02
CA ALA A 116 -40.26 9.51 12.05
C ALA A 116 -38.90 9.10 11.43
N ASP A 117 -38.90 8.03 10.65
CA ASP A 117 -37.73 7.51 9.96
C ASP A 117 -37.17 8.49 8.92
N ARG A 118 -38.07 9.22 8.23
CA ARG A 118 -37.66 10.28 7.29
C ARG A 118 -36.91 11.42 7.97
N ARG A 119 -37.31 11.80 9.19
CA ARG A 119 -36.60 12.84 9.97
C ARG A 119 -35.22 12.35 10.40
N ASP A 120 -35.13 11.10 10.80
CA ASP A 120 -33.88 10.47 11.20
C ASP A 120 -32.90 10.36 10.02
N ILE A 121 -33.34 9.82 8.88
CA ILE A 121 -32.57 9.80 7.63
C ILE A 121 -32.09 11.22 7.26
N ALA A 122 -32.99 12.24 7.33
CA ALA A 122 -32.65 13.62 7.00
C ALA A 122 -31.63 14.24 7.98
N MET A 123 -31.53 13.72 9.21
CA MET A 123 -30.54 14.11 10.19
C MET A 123 -29.17 13.44 9.87
N LEU A 124 -29.15 12.13 9.68
CA LEU A 124 -27.95 11.35 9.45
C LEU A 124 -27.27 11.68 8.11
N VAL A 125 -28.02 11.91 7.05
CA VAL A 125 -27.49 12.30 5.71
C VAL A 125 -26.67 13.61 5.74
N LYS A 126 -26.85 14.47 6.74
CA LYS A 126 -26.07 15.73 6.87
C LYS A 126 -24.62 15.50 7.24
N TYR A 127 -24.30 14.39 7.89
CA TYR A 127 -22.93 14.07 8.29
C TYR A 127 -22.18 13.44 7.12
N PRO A 128 -20.91 13.84 6.85
CA PRO A 128 -20.09 13.18 5.84
C PRO A 128 -19.84 11.71 6.21
N GLU A 129 -19.77 10.85 5.21
CA GLU A 129 -19.58 9.40 5.36
C GLU A 129 -18.29 9.00 6.11
N ASN A 130 -17.24 9.82 6.00
CA ASN A 130 -15.96 9.58 6.66
C ASN A 130 -15.89 10.11 8.10
N THR A 131 -17.02 10.46 8.71
CA THR A 131 -17.09 10.97 10.08
C THR A 131 -17.84 10.04 11.03
N ALA A 132 -17.64 10.22 12.34
CA ALA A 132 -18.40 9.52 13.37
C ALA A 132 -19.91 9.64 13.15
N GLY A 133 -20.40 10.83 12.78
CA GLY A 133 -21.80 11.06 12.45
C GLY A 133 -22.27 10.35 11.18
N GLY A 134 -21.35 9.95 10.30
CA GLY A 134 -21.64 9.19 9.08
C GLY A 134 -21.85 7.70 9.32
N VAL A 135 -21.21 7.15 10.35
CA VAL A 135 -21.25 5.72 10.71
C VAL A 135 -21.97 5.46 12.04
N MET A 136 -22.66 6.45 12.59
CA MET A 136 -23.40 6.29 13.85
C MET A 136 -24.81 5.80 13.61
N THR A 137 -25.29 4.99 14.54
CA THR A 137 -26.71 4.68 14.67
C THR A 137 -27.40 5.59 15.71
N THR A 138 -28.67 5.88 15.50
CA THR A 138 -29.50 6.63 16.46
C THR A 138 -30.34 5.72 17.38
N ASP A 139 -30.24 4.40 17.18
CA ASP A 139 -30.97 3.37 17.93
C ASP A 139 -30.25 2.98 19.23
N TYR A 140 -30.17 3.87 20.17
CA TYR A 140 -29.56 3.63 21.48
C TYR A 140 -30.52 3.69 22.63
N ALA A 141 -30.27 2.89 23.67
CA ALA A 141 -31.04 2.91 24.92
C ALA A 141 -30.64 4.12 25.77
N TRP A 142 -31.61 4.91 26.18
CA TRP A 142 -31.38 6.05 27.06
C TRP A 142 -32.38 6.14 28.20
N LEU A 143 -31.96 6.70 29.32
CA LEU A 143 -32.78 6.87 30.53
C LEU A 143 -32.45 8.20 31.22
N PRO A 144 -33.44 8.81 31.92
CA PRO A 144 -33.19 9.96 32.77
C PRO A 144 -32.50 9.55 34.09
N GLU A 145 -31.69 10.43 34.67
CA GLU A 145 -30.92 10.16 35.89
C GLU A 145 -31.78 9.90 37.14
N ALA A 146 -32.99 10.48 37.20
CA ALA A 146 -33.85 10.52 38.38
C ALA A 146 -34.77 9.31 38.52
N ILE A 147 -34.36 8.13 38.05
CA ILE A 147 -35.12 6.88 38.18
C ILE A 147 -34.34 5.83 38.96
N THR A 148 -35.02 4.81 39.46
CA THR A 148 -34.39 3.68 40.14
C THR A 148 -33.96 2.59 39.17
N ALA A 149 -33.01 1.72 39.59
CA ALA A 149 -32.56 0.58 38.79
C ALA A 149 -33.71 -0.36 38.40
N GLY A 150 -34.69 -0.53 39.25
CA GLY A 150 -35.90 -1.31 38.94
C GLY A 150 -36.74 -0.69 37.82
N GLU A 151 -36.99 0.63 37.87
CA GLU A 151 -37.70 1.37 36.82
C GLU A 151 -36.88 1.41 35.52
N ALA A 152 -35.55 1.52 35.63
CA ALA A 152 -34.62 1.48 34.50
C ALA A 152 -34.80 0.18 33.70
N ILE A 153 -34.72 -0.98 34.37
CA ILE A 153 -34.90 -2.30 33.76
C ILE A 153 -36.30 -2.43 33.11
N ASP A 154 -37.35 -1.95 33.78
CA ASP A 154 -38.70 -2.04 33.24
C ASP A 154 -38.88 -1.16 31.99
N ARG A 155 -38.25 0.02 31.92
CA ARG A 155 -38.21 0.87 30.71
C ARG A 155 -37.39 0.26 29.58
N LEU A 156 -36.23 -0.32 29.92
CA LEU A 156 -35.37 -0.97 28.93
C LEU A 156 -36.06 -2.15 28.25
N ARG A 157 -36.90 -2.93 28.95
CA ARG A 157 -37.69 -4.00 28.33
C ARG A 157 -38.62 -3.50 27.21
N VAL A 158 -39.05 -2.25 27.28
CA VAL A 158 -39.90 -1.64 26.25
C VAL A 158 -39.04 -1.09 25.09
N GLN A 159 -37.86 -0.56 25.39
CA GLN A 159 -36.95 -0.01 24.36
C GLN A 159 -36.17 -1.11 23.59
N ALA A 160 -35.85 -2.21 24.27
CA ALA A 160 -34.99 -3.29 23.77
C ALA A 160 -35.27 -3.78 22.34
N PRO A 161 -36.52 -3.89 21.87
CA PRO A 161 -36.78 -4.35 20.51
C PRO A 161 -36.36 -3.38 19.41
N ASN A 162 -36.06 -2.13 19.75
CA ASN A 162 -35.74 -1.05 18.81
C ASN A 162 -34.42 -0.39 19.14
N THR A 163 -33.47 -1.09 19.77
CA THR A 163 -32.14 -0.57 20.09
C THR A 163 -31.07 -1.50 19.56
N GLU A 164 -30.05 -0.92 18.98
CA GLU A 164 -28.90 -1.62 18.40
C GLU A 164 -28.17 -2.47 19.46
N THR A 165 -27.92 -1.87 20.62
CA THR A 165 -27.29 -2.56 21.74
C THR A 165 -27.88 -2.14 23.07
N LEU A 166 -27.93 -3.08 24.04
CA LEU A 166 -28.32 -2.84 25.43
C LEU A 166 -27.17 -2.95 26.42
N TYR A 167 -25.94 -3.18 25.94
CA TYR A 167 -24.77 -3.34 26.84
C TYR A 167 -24.53 -2.08 27.67
N TYR A 168 -24.72 -0.90 27.04
CA TYR A 168 -24.64 0.40 27.68
C TYR A 168 -25.97 1.15 27.53
N VAL A 169 -26.35 1.83 28.61
CA VAL A 169 -27.52 2.69 28.67
C VAL A 169 -27.03 4.11 28.93
N TYR A 170 -27.44 5.03 28.08
CA TYR A 170 -26.99 6.42 28.15
C TYR A 170 -27.93 7.21 29.07
N VAL A 171 -27.32 7.86 30.07
CA VAL A 171 -28.08 8.68 31.02
C VAL A 171 -28.07 10.13 30.54
N LEU A 172 -29.27 10.65 30.24
CA LEU A 172 -29.43 11.97 29.63
C LEU A 172 -30.25 12.89 30.53
N ASP A 173 -30.01 14.20 30.43
CA ASP A 173 -30.88 15.24 30.97
C ASP A 173 -32.06 15.54 30.03
N GLN A 174 -32.87 16.56 30.39
CA GLN A 174 -34.05 16.95 29.59
C GLN A 174 -33.67 17.58 28.23
N GLU A 175 -32.47 18.15 28.12
CA GLU A 175 -31.93 18.76 26.90
C GLU A 175 -31.06 17.77 26.07
N ARG A 176 -31.04 16.48 26.48
CA ARG A 176 -30.28 15.38 25.84
C ARG A 176 -28.76 15.47 26.02
N HIS A 177 -28.23 16.23 26.98
CA HIS A 177 -26.83 16.16 27.31
C HIS A 177 -26.49 14.83 27.97
N LEU A 178 -25.34 14.26 27.60
CA LEU A 178 -24.88 13.01 28.18
C LEU A 178 -24.31 13.27 29.59
N LEU A 179 -24.98 12.72 30.62
CA LEU A 179 -24.58 12.80 32.02
C LEU A 179 -23.68 11.65 32.44
N GLY A 180 -23.88 10.47 31.83
CA GLY A 180 -23.10 9.27 32.12
C GLY A 180 -23.63 8.07 31.36
N ILE A 181 -22.99 6.92 31.62
CA ILE A 181 -23.41 5.60 31.10
C ILE A 181 -23.64 4.64 32.27
N ALA A 182 -24.57 3.72 32.12
CA ALA A 182 -24.73 2.59 33.03
C ALA A 182 -24.70 1.29 32.24
N SER A 183 -23.94 0.28 32.68
CA SER A 183 -24.00 -1.02 32.04
C SER A 183 -25.27 -1.79 32.41
N LEU A 184 -25.79 -2.57 31.49
CA LEU A 184 -26.93 -3.48 31.80
C LEU A 184 -26.57 -4.44 32.95
N ARG A 185 -25.31 -4.86 33.03
CA ARG A 185 -24.78 -5.70 34.11
C ARG A 185 -24.95 -5.01 35.47
N ASP A 186 -24.57 -3.75 35.59
CA ASP A 186 -24.63 -3.02 36.84
C ASP A 186 -26.05 -2.77 37.26
N LEU A 187 -26.96 -2.50 36.31
CA LEU A 187 -28.38 -2.39 36.55
C LEU A 187 -29.01 -3.69 37.11
N ILE A 188 -28.60 -4.84 36.55
CA ILE A 188 -29.08 -6.16 37.00
C ILE A 188 -28.58 -6.50 38.41
N LEU A 189 -27.31 -6.14 38.72
CA LEU A 189 -26.68 -6.44 40.00
C LEU A 189 -27.10 -5.47 41.12
N ALA A 190 -27.57 -4.27 40.75
CA ALA A 190 -27.98 -3.25 41.70
C ALA A 190 -29.28 -3.62 42.43
N HIS A 191 -29.44 -3.08 43.63
CA HIS A 191 -30.73 -3.17 44.34
C HIS A 191 -31.77 -2.32 43.60
N ARG A 192 -33.02 -2.83 43.48
CA ARG A 192 -34.10 -2.17 42.71
C ARG A 192 -34.36 -0.71 43.08
N GLN A 193 -34.09 -0.33 44.32
CA GLN A 193 -34.31 1.02 44.85
C GLN A 193 -33.12 1.97 44.66
N THR A 194 -31.96 1.47 44.17
CA THR A 194 -30.77 2.29 43.91
C THR A 194 -31.05 3.29 42.80
N GLN A 195 -30.68 4.55 42.98
CA GLN A 195 -30.88 5.58 41.97
C GLN A 195 -29.90 5.38 40.83
N LEU A 196 -30.34 5.63 39.60
CA LEU A 196 -29.52 5.47 38.39
C LEU A 196 -28.28 6.38 38.41
N ARG A 197 -28.40 7.61 38.91
CA ARG A 197 -27.29 8.55 39.09
C ARG A 197 -26.17 8.04 40.00
N ASP A 198 -26.49 7.12 40.94
CA ASP A 198 -25.50 6.55 41.86
C ASP A 198 -24.78 5.31 41.26
N LEU A 199 -25.31 4.80 40.14
CA LEU A 199 -24.79 3.65 39.42
C LEU A 199 -24.04 4.05 38.14
N MET A 200 -24.35 5.23 37.58
CA MET A 200 -23.76 5.64 36.31
C MET A 200 -22.27 6.04 36.47
N GLU A 201 -21.51 5.72 35.46
CA GLU A 201 -20.17 6.24 35.27
C GLU A 201 -20.25 7.58 34.54
N THR A 202 -19.60 8.60 35.10
CA THR A 202 -19.63 9.98 34.56
C THR A 202 -18.41 10.34 33.71
N ASP A 203 -17.31 9.57 33.84
CA ASP A 203 -16.11 9.76 33.03
C ASP A 203 -16.22 8.92 31.74
N VAL A 204 -17.02 9.40 30.81
CA VAL A 204 -17.38 8.70 29.57
C VAL A 204 -16.53 9.20 28.41
N TYR A 205 -15.89 8.25 27.72
CA TYR A 205 -15.27 8.57 26.43
C TYR A 205 -16.36 8.93 25.40
N THR A 206 -16.29 10.14 24.85
CA THR A 206 -17.20 10.63 23.82
C THR A 206 -16.46 11.08 22.59
N VAL A 207 -17.06 10.98 21.42
CA VAL A 207 -16.51 11.51 20.18
C VAL A 207 -17.46 12.57 19.60
N LYS A 208 -16.90 13.54 18.87
CA LYS A 208 -17.72 14.52 18.15
C LYS A 208 -18.24 13.93 16.86
N ALA A 209 -19.41 14.35 16.40
CA ALA A 209 -19.99 13.90 15.15
C ALA A 209 -19.09 14.14 13.92
N GLU A 210 -18.25 15.19 13.96
CA GLU A 210 -17.31 15.53 12.90
C GLU A 210 -15.95 14.79 13.01
N ALA A 211 -15.74 13.98 14.05
CA ALA A 211 -14.51 13.21 14.21
C ALA A 211 -14.37 12.19 13.07
N ASP A 212 -13.13 11.95 12.65
CA ASP A 212 -12.84 10.98 11.62
C ASP A 212 -13.19 9.55 12.07
N LYS A 213 -13.87 8.77 11.20
CA LYS A 213 -14.31 7.40 11.51
C LYS A 213 -13.17 6.46 11.91
N GLU A 214 -11.99 6.62 11.31
CA GLU A 214 -10.81 5.82 11.67
C GLU A 214 -10.29 6.16 13.08
N GLU A 215 -10.38 7.44 13.50
CA GLU A 215 -10.02 7.83 14.86
C GLU A 215 -10.97 7.21 15.89
N VAL A 216 -12.26 7.17 15.56
CA VAL A 216 -13.28 6.51 16.38
C VAL A 216 -13.01 5.01 16.47
N ALA A 217 -12.70 4.38 15.35
CA ALA A 217 -12.37 2.96 15.28
C ALA A 217 -11.15 2.62 16.14
N GLN A 218 -10.09 3.43 16.07
CA GLN A 218 -8.90 3.25 16.92
C GLN A 218 -9.20 3.46 18.40
N LEU A 219 -10.12 4.37 18.74
CA LEU A 219 -10.52 4.62 20.14
C LEU A 219 -11.28 3.40 20.71
N LEU A 220 -12.29 2.87 19.99
CA LEU A 220 -13.00 1.67 20.43
C LEU A 220 -12.06 0.48 20.60
N ALA A 221 -11.17 0.23 19.60
CA ALA A 221 -10.21 -0.86 19.65
C ALA A 221 -9.18 -0.69 20.78
N ARG A 222 -8.76 0.55 21.11
CA ARG A 222 -7.76 0.81 22.15
C ARG A 222 -8.30 0.61 23.57
N TYR A 223 -9.55 0.95 23.78
CA TYR A 223 -10.19 0.91 25.11
C TYR A 223 -11.14 -0.26 25.28
N ASP A 224 -11.18 -1.19 24.30
CA ASP A 224 -12.06 -2.37 24.29
C ASP A 224 -13.54 -2.01 24.54
N LEU A 225 -13.99 -0.89 23.93
CA LEU A 225 -15.36 -0.43 24.07
C LEU A 225 -16.29 -1.16 23.09
N LEU A 226 -17.50 -1.50 23.53
CA LEU A 226 -18.54 -2.11 22.68
C LEU A 226 -19.30 -1.05 21.87
N ALA A 227 -19.35 0.18 22.37
CA ALA A 227 -19.93 1.32 21.67
C ALA A 227 -19.36 2.61 22.27
N VAL A 228 -19.33 3.68 21.46
CA VAL A 228 -18.93 5.02 21.91
C VAL A 228 -20.02 6.03 21.58
N PRO A 229 -20.44 6.89 22.54
CA PRO A 229 -21.42 7.93 22.30
C PRO A 229 -20.84 9.07 21.44
N VAL A 230 -21.61 9.47 20.45
CA VAL A 230 -21.34 10.59 19.55
C VAL A 230 -22.12 11.82 20.03
N VAL A 231 -21.41 12.92 20.19
CA VAL A 231 -22.01 14.18 20.68
C VAL A 231 -21.86 15.30 19.67
N ASP A 232 -22.82 16.23 19.69
CA ASP A 232 -22.76 17.46 18.91
C ASP A 232 -21.88 18.53 19.60
N ALA A 233 -21.83 19.74 19.01
CA ALA A 233 -21.06 20.88 19.54
C ALA A 233 -21.56 21.33 20.93
N ASP A 234 -22.83 21.10 21.24
CA ASP A 234 -23.48 21.44 22.53
C ASP A 234 -23.36 20.31 23.56
N LYS A 235 -22.61 19.22 23.24
CA LYS A 235 -22.48 17.98 24.05
C LYS A 235 -23.76 17.19 24.21
N ARG A 236 -24.72 17.32 23.30
CA ARG A 236 -25.91 16.48 23.26
C ARG A 236 -25.59 15.15 22.57
N LEU A 237 -26.14 14.07 23.09
CA LEU A 237 -26.01 12.76 22.48
C LEU A 237 -26.84 12.72 21.18
N VAL A 238 -26.16 12.51 20.04
CA VAL A 238 -26.77 12.45 18.70
C VAL A 238 -26.83 11.03 18.15
N GLY A 239 -25.95 10.14 18.60
CA GLY A 239 -25.90 8.74 18.18
C GLY A 239 -24.86 7.97 18.94
N ILE A 240 -24.62 6.73 18.53
CA ILE A 240 -23.55 5.86 19.00
C ILE A 240 -22.86 5.22 17.80
N VAL A 241 -21.58 4.90 17.94
CA VAL A 241 -20.86 4.03 16.99
C VAL A 241 -20.58 2.72 17.70
N THR A 242 -20.93 1.61 17.09
CA THR A 242 -20.82 0.27 17.68
C THR A 242 -19.50 -0.40 17.26
N HIS A 243 -19.16 -1.51 17.88
CA HIS A 243 -17.91 -2.20 17.65
C HIS A 243 -17.87 -2.93 16.30
N ASP A 244 -18.99 -3.47 15.84
CA ASP A 244 -19.14 -4.16 14.56
C ASP A 244 -18.85 -3.21 13.38
N ASP A 245 -19.48 -2.02 13.35
CA ASP A 245 -19.22 -0.99 12.33
C ASP A 245 -17.74 -0.58 12.29
N VAL A 246 -17.12 -0.52 13.48
CA VAL A 246 -15.70 -0.19 13.62
C VAL A 246 -14.80 -1.26 13.01
N VAL A 247 -15.15 -2.55 13.11
CA VAL A 247 -14.39 -3.62 12.46
C VAL A 247 -14.36 -3.41 10.94
N ASP A 248 -15.49 -3.06 10.35
CA ASP A 248 -15.60 -2.81 8.91
C ASP A 248 -14.81 -1.57 8.48
N VAL A 249 -14.88 -0.48 9.27
CA VAL A 249 -14.02 0.71 9.04
C VAL A 249 -12.53 0.35 9.08
N LEU A 250 -12.09 -0.46 10.05
CA LEU A 250 -10.68 -0.87 10.16
C LEU A 250 -10.23 -1.76 9.00
N VAL A 251 -11.08 -2.68 8.54
CA VAL A 251 -10.82 -3.54 7.39
C VAL A 251 -10.74 -2.71 6.11
N GLN A 252 -11.69 -1.79 5.92
CA GLN A 252 -11.69 -0.88 4.78
C GLN A 252 -10.43 -0.01 4.76
N ALA A 253 -10.10 0.66 5.88
CA ALA A 253 -8.91 1.49 5.99
C ALA A 253 -7.61 0.70 5.72
N ALA A 254 -7.49 -0.52 6.26
CA ALA A 254 -6.33 -1.37 6.01
C ALA A 254 -6.21 -1.78 4.54
N THR A 255 -7.33 -2.03 3.86
CA THR A 255 -7.39 -2.36 2.43
C THR A 255 -6.97 -1.16 1.58
N GLU A 256 -7.52 0.03 1.86
CA GLU A 256 -7.16 1.27 1.17
C GLU A 256 -5.68 1.61 1.34
N ASP A 257 -5.15 1.47 2.56
CA ASP A 257 -3.72 1.66 2.85
C ASP A 257 -2.85 0.70 2.02
N ALA A 258 -3.23 -0.58 1.94
CA ALA A 258 -2.50 -1.58 1.17
C ALA A 258 -2.50 -1.25 -0.34
N GLU A 259 -3.63 -0.83 -0.91
CA GLU A 259 -3.76 -0.43 -2.31
C GLU A 259 -2.92 0.82 -2.61
N ARG A 260 -2.97 1.85 -1.75
CA ARG A 260 -2.17 3.07 -1.88
C ARG A 260 -0.67 2.78 -1.77
N MET A 261 -0.25 1.94 -0.81
CA MET A 261 1.14 1.48 -0.70
C MET A 261 1.60 0.73 -1.96
N GLY A 262 0.70 0.03 -2.65
CA GLY A 262 0.92 -0.58 -3.95
C GLY A 262 0.96 0.42 -5.12
N GLY A 263 0.68 1.71 -4.89
CA GLY A 263 0.58 2.73 -5.93
C GLY A 263 -0.71 2.61 -6.76
N VAL A 264 -1.79 2.16 -6.14
CA VAL A 264 -3.11 2.05 -6.76
C VAL A 264 -4.08 3.00 -6.03
N VAL A 265 -4.91 3.70 -6.78
CA VAL A 265 -6.03 4.44 -6.19
C VAL A 265 -7.05 3.43 -5.66
N PRO A 266 -7.55 3.55 -4.41
CA PRO A 266 -8.47 2.59 -3.81
C PRO A 266 -9.63 2.20 -4.74
N ILE A 267 -9.85 0.88 -4.90
CA ILE A 267 -10.84 0.34 -5.83
C ILE A 267 -12.24 0.51 -5.25
N GLY A 268 -12.41 0.28 -3.94
CA GLY A 268 -13.68 0.45 -3.23
C GLY A 268 -14.74 -0.60 -3.56
N GLU A 269 -14.40 -1.60 -4.36
CA GLU A 269 -15.25 -2.69 -4.82
C GLU A 269 -14.46 -4.00 -4.76
N ASN A 270 -15.16 -5.14 -4.76
CA ASN A 270 -14.51 -6.45 -4.87
C ASN A 270 -13.73 -6.54 -6.19
N PHE A 271 -12.44 -6.91 -6.14
CA PHE A 271 -11.56 -6.96 -7.32
C PHE A 271 -12.10 -7.81 -8.46
N MET A 272 -12.83 -8.90 -8.14
CA MET A 272 -13.38 -9.82 -9.16
C MET A 272 -14.61 -9.24 -9.86
N GLU A 273 -15.33 -8.32 -9.23
CA GLU A 273 -16.56 -7.70 -9.72
C GLU A 273 -16.29 -6.35 -10.37
N ALA A 274 -15.20 -5.69 -9.96
CA ALA A 274 -14.81 -4.38 -10.46
C ALA A 274 -14.65 -4.36 -11.99
N ASN A 275 -15.27 -3.38 -12.63
CA ASN A 275 -15.20 -3.22 -14.08
C ASN A 275 -13.76 -2.98 -14.54
N PHE A 276 -13.33 -3.67 -15.61
CA PHE A 276 -12.00 -3.53 -16.21
C PHE A 276 -11.58 -2.07 -16.42
N PHE A 277 -12.45 -1.21 -16.93
CA PHE A 277 -12.15 0.20 -17.17
C PHE A 277 -11.96 1.00 -15.88
N THR A 278 -12.69 0.66 -14.82
CA THR A 278 -12.53 1.25 -13.48
C THR A 278 -11.15 0.92 -12.93
N VAL A 279 -10.77 -0.36 -12.90
CA VAL A 279 -9.45 -0.81 -12.45
C VAL A 279 -8.33 -0.19 -13.29
N TRP A 280 -8.49 -0.20 -14.62
CA TRP A 280 -7.51 0.40 -15.53
C TRP A 280 -7.31 1.89 -15.23
N ARG A 281 -8.38 2.67 -15.11
CA ARG A 281 -8.30 4.12 -14.83
C ARG A 281 -7.64 4.43 -13.50
N LYS A 282 -7.94 3.63 -12.46
CA LYS A 282 -7.36 3.80 -11.11
C LYS A 282 -5.88 3.48 -11.07
N ARG A 283 -5.37 2.65 -11.96
CA ARG A 283 -3.96 2.28 -12.07
C ARG A 283 -3.18 3.16 -13.05
N VAL A 284 -3.74 3.47 -14.21
CA VAL A 284 -3.00 4.14 -15.31
C VAL A 284 -2.54 5.55 -14.95
N VAL A 285 -3.31 6.30 -14.20
CA VAL A 285 -2.96 7.68 -13.80
C VAL A 285 -1.67 7.68 -12.98
N TRP A 286 -1.60 6.81 -11.96
CA TRP A 286 -0.42 6.71 -11.12
C TRP A 286 0.79 6.15 -11.86
N LEU A 287 0.60 5.08 -12.63
CA LEU A 287 1.66 4.49 -13.45
C LEU A 287 2.20 5.47 -14.49
N SER A 288 1.35 6.30 -15.09
CA SER A 288 1.78 7.32 -16.05
C SER A 288 2.64 8.41 -15.39
N LEU A 289 2.27 8.82 -14.17
CA LEU A 289 3.07 9.78 -13.40
C LEU A 289 4.47 9.21 -13.07
N LEU A 290 4.51 7.96 -12.60
CA LEU A 290 5.77 7.28 -12.31
C LEU A 290 6.60 7.08 -13.58
N PHE A 291 5.99 6.71 -14.70
CA PHE A 291 6.67 6.57 -15.99
C PHE A 291 7.31 7.88 -16.45
N VAL A 292 6.61 9.01 -16.30
CA VAL A 292 7.17 10.33 -16.62
C VAL A 292 8.36 10.67 -15.69
N ALA A 293 8.24 10.34 -14.40
CA ALA A 293 9.35 10.52 -13.47
C ALA A 293 10.56 9.61 -13.80
N GLU A 294 10.30 8.40 -14.29
CA GLU A 294 11.33 7.44 -14.73
C GLU A 294 12.13 7.94 -15.95
N LEU A 295 11.56 8.83 -16.77
CA LEU A 295 12.31 9.46 -17.88
C LEU A 295 13.55 10.23 -17.38
N LEU A 296 13.57 10.69 -16.13
CA LEU A 296 14.75 11.31 -15.53
C LEU A 296 15.92 10.34 -15.40
N THR A 297 15.65 9.04 -15.26
CA THR A 297 16.67 7.97 -15.27
C THR A 297 17.43 7.93 -16.57
N PHE A 298 16.73 8.10 -17.71
CA PHE A 298 17.38 8.21 -19.02
C PHE A 298 18.33 9.40 -19.08
N THR A 299 17.89 10.58 -18.61
CA THR A 299 18.71 11.79 -18.56
C THR A 299 19.96 11.61 -17.68
N ALA A 300 19.80 10.92 -16.53
CA ALA A 300 20.93 10.59 -15.66
C ALA A 300 21.94 9.64 -16.36
N LEU A 301 21.46 8.62 -17.07
CA LEU A 301 22.30 7.70 -17.83
C LEU A 301 23.03 8.40 -19.00
N GLU A 302 22.35 9.30 -19.71
CA GLU A 302 22.91 10.11 -20.79
C GLU A 302 24.07 10.98 -20.27
N HIS A 303 23.92 11.57 -19.09
CA HIS A 303 24.99 12.36 -18.46
C HIS A 303 26.27 11.55 -18.21
N PHE A 304 26.12 10.25 -17.91
CA PHE A 304 27.27 9.34 -17.67
C PHE A 304 27.62 8.46 -18.88
N GLU A 305 27.16 8.79 -20.08
CA GLU A 305 27.35 7.97 -21.27
C GLU A 305 28.83 7.71 -21.55
N ASP A 306 29.70 8.72 -21.42
CA ASP A 306 31.14 8.58 -21.64
C ASP A 306 31.81 7.66 -20.62
N ALA A 307 31.36 7.72 -19.35
CA ALA A 307 31.83 6.80 -18.32
C ALA A 307 31.40 5.36 -18.58
N ILE A 308 30.19 5.17 -19.07
CA ILE A 308 29.62 3.86 -19.45
C ILE A 308 30.42 3.29 -20.64
N LYS A 309 30.72 4.10 -21.66
CA LYS A 309 31.53 3.69 -22.82
C LYS A 309 32.96 3.33 -22.41
N ALA A 310 33.57 4.09 -21.51
CA ALA A 310 34.94 3.87 -21.05
C ALA A 310 35.06 2.58 -20.23
N VAL A 311 34.08 2.24 -19.40
CA VAL A 311 34.08 1.04 -18.55
C VAL A 311 32.73 0.34 -18.61
N THR A 312 32.48 -0.34 -19.73
CA THR A 312 31.18 -0.97 -20.03
C THR A 312 30.69 -1.96 -18.97
N VAL A 313 31.63 -2.65 -18.28
CA VAL A 313 31.31 -3.62 -17.24
C VAL A 313 30.52 -3.00 -16.06
N LEU A 314 30.65 -1.70 -15.81
CA LEU A 314 29.88 -0.99 -14.76
C LEU A 314 28.39 -1.08 -15.03
N SER A 315 27.97 -1.01 -16.30
CA SER A 315 26.55 -1.05 -16.66
C SER A 315 25.85 -2.35 -16.24
N LEU A 316 26.59 -3.46 -16.14
CA LEU A 316 26.04 -4.75 -15.70
C LEU A 316 25.64 -4.77 -14.23
N PHE A 317 26.18 -3.85 -13.42
CA PHE A 317 25.90 -3.77 -12.00
C PHE A 317 24.85 -2.71 -11.65
N ILE A 318 24.45 -1.86 -12.61
CA ILE A 318 23.42 -0.84 -12.42
C ILE A 318 22.12 -1.47 -11.87
N PRO A 319 21.53 -2.52 -12.48
CA PRO A 319 20.29 -3.10 -11.97
C PRO A 319 20.41 -3.64 -10.54
N LEU A 320 21.57 -4.25 -10.21
CA LEU A 320 21.83 -4.75 -8.86
C LEU A 320 21.84 -3.63 -7.83
N CYS A 321 22.55 -2.54 -8.11
CA CYS A 321 22.72 -1.41 -7.19
C CYS A 321 21.39 -0.68 -6.98
N ILE A 322 20.67 -0.36 -8.05
CA ILE A 322 19.41 0.38 -8.03
C ILE A 322 18.33 -0.44 -7.34
N SER A 323 18.14 -1.70 -7.74
CA SER A 323 17.14 -2.59 -7.12
C SER A 323 17.35 -2.75 -5.62
N THR A 324 18.61 -2.82 -5.16
CA THR A 324 18.92 -2.90 -3.72
C THR A 324 18.44 -1.66 -2.97
N GLY A 325 18.67 -0.47 -3.51
CA GLY A 325 18.22 0.78 -2.90
C GLY A 325 16.70 0.93 -2.93
N GLY A 326 16.05 0.61 -4.07
CA GLY A 326 14.60 0.63 -4.21
C GLY A 326 13.91 -0.31 -3.22
N ASN A 327 14.41 -1.55 -3.07
CA ASN A 327 13.88 -2.51 -2.10
C ASN A 327 14.05 -2.03 -0.66
N SER A 328 15.24 -1.51 -0.32
CA SER A 328 15.52 -0.99 1.02
C SER A 328 14.66 0.22 1.36
N GLY A 329 14.49 1.14 0.41
CA GLY A 329 13.63 2.32 0.56
C GLY A 329 12.16 1.96 0.69
N SER A 330 11.68 1.02 -0.12
CA SER A 330 10.30 0.51 -0.04
C SER A 330 9.99 -0.14 1.31
N GLN A 331 10.93 -0.92 1.87
CA GLN A 331 10.78 -1.49 3.20
C GLN A 331 10.69 -0.40 4.28
N ALA A 332 11.56 0.61 4.23
CA ALA A 332 11.52 1.72 5.18
C ALA A 332 10.20 2.51 5.07
N ALA A 333 9.76 2.84 3.85
CA ALA A 333 8.50 3.53 3.60
C ALA A 333 7.30 2.76 4.17
N THR A 334 7.21 1.46 3.89
CA THR A 334 6.14 0.61 4.41
C THR A 334 6.11 0.58 5.94
N LEU A 335 7.28 0.42 6.58
CA LEU A 335 7.36 0.39 8.04
C LEU A 335 6.95 1.72 8.68
N ILE A 336 7.40 2.84 8.13
CA ILE A 336 7.08 4.18 8.66
C ILE A 336 5.63 4.57 8.37
N THR A 337 5.09 4.28 7.18
CA THR A 337 3.67 4.49 6.87
C THR A 337 2.79 3.72 7.86
N ARG A 338 3.10 2.44 8.09
CA ARG A 338 2.38 1.64 9.08
C ARG A 338 2.51 2.19 10.51
N ALA A 339 3.70 2.63 10.91
CA ALA A 339 3.92 3.25 12.22
C ALA A 339 3.14 4.56 12.39
N LEU A 340 2.99 5.35 11.32
CA LEU A 340 2.18 6.56 11.29
C LEU A 340 0.68 6.25 11.39
N ALA A 341 0.19 5.24 10.66
CA ALA A 341 -1.20 4.78 10.71
C ALA A 341 -1.58 4.30 12.12
N LEU A 342 -0.68 3.58 12.79
CA LEU A 342 -0.86 3.10 14.17
C LEU A 342 -0.53 4.16 15.25
N ARG A 343 -0.22 5.40 14.88
CA ARG A 343 0.20 6.48 15.81
C ARG A 343 1.38 6.13 16.70
N GLN A 344 2.22 5.15 16.30
CA GLN A 344 3.45 4.80 17.01
C GLN A 344 4.57 5.82 16.81
N VAL A 345 4.50 6.58 15.70
CA VAL A 345 5.41 7.65 15.34
C VAL A 345 4.60 8.87 14.93
N THR A 346 5.07 10.04 15.34
CA THR A 346 4.49 11.32 14.92
C THR A 346 5.47 12.09 14.03
N PRO A 347 4.99 13.00 13.14
CA PRO A 347 5.88 13.82 12.32
C PRO A 347 6.89 14.67 13.12
N LYS A 348 6.60 14.98 14.38
CA LYS A 348 7.51 15.72 15.27
C LYS A 348 8.76 14.92 15.62
N GLU A 349 8.70 13.60 15.53
CA GLU A 349 9.78 12.66 15.86
C GLU A 349 10.69 12.34 14.67
N TRP A 350 10.61 13.11 13.58
CA TRP A 350 11.36 12.89 12.35
C TRP A 350 12.86 12.68 12.55
N PHE A 351 13.46 13.39 13.52
CA PHE A 351 14.90 13.25 13.81
C PHE A 351 15.25 11.90 14.44
N LEU A 352 14.38 11.38 15.30
CA LEU A 352 14.55 10.06 15.89
C LEU A 352 14.46 8.96 14.83
N VAL A 353 13.49 9.10 13.92
CA VAL A 353 13.33 8.20 12.76
C VAL A 353 14.56 8.27 11.87
N LEU A 354 15.01 9.48 11.50
CA LEU A 354 16.21 9.68 10.68
C LEU A 354 17.43 9.01 11.31
N ARG A 355 17.68 9.22 12.59
CA ARG A 355 18.81 8.60 13.30
C ARG A 355 18.75 7.07 13.26
N LYS A 356 17.57 6.50 13.47
CA LYS A 356 17.34 5.05 13.44
C LYS A 356 17.57 4.49 12.05
N GLU A 357 17.04 5.14 11.03
CA GLU A 357 17.15 4.71 9.63
C GLU A 357 18.55 4.92 9.05
N LEU A 358 19.28 5.95 9.46
CA LEU A 358 20.69 6.11 9.13
C LEU A 358 21.53 4.92 9.64
N LEU A 359 21.31 4.52 10.89
CA LEU A 359 22.01 3.36 11.45
C LEU A 359 21.61 2.06 10.74
N MET A 360 20.30 1.88 10.51
CA MET A 360 19.77 0.69 9.81
C MET A 360 20.30 0.62 8.38
N GLY A 361 20.23 1.73 7.63
CA GLY A 361 20.71 1.82 6.26
C GLY A 361 22.23 1.59 6.15
N LEU A 362 23.00 2.05 7.13
CA LEU A 362 24.44 1.77 7.21
C LEU A 362 24.72 0.27 7.39
N VAL A 363 24.04 -0.37 8.35
CA VAL A 363 24.23 -1.81 8.64
C VAL A 363 23.76 -2.67 7.46
N LEU A 364 22.59 -2.39 6.91
CA LEU A 364 22.07 -3.09 5.72
C LEU A 364 22.98 -2.85 4.51
N GLY A 365 23.36 -1.59 4.28
CA GLY A 365 24.23 -1.22 3.17
C GLY A 365 25.60 -1.90 3.23
N LEU A 366 26.22 -1.98 4.40
CA LEU A 366 27.48 -2.70 4.58
C LEU A 366 27.28 -4.21 4.36
N SER A 367 26.21 -4.79 4.88
CA SER A 367 25.91 -6.22 4.70
C SER A 367 25.73 -6.59 3.23
N LEU A 368 24.91 -5.81 2.52
CA LEU A 368 24.66 -6.01 1.08
C LEU A 368 25.85 -5.62 0.23
N GLY A 369 26.62 -4.61 0.65
CA GLY A 369 27.88 -4.22 0.02
C GLY A 369 28.93 -5.34 0.03
N VAL A 370 29.05 -6.09 1.13
CA VAL A 370 29.91 -7.28 1.20
C VAL A 370 29.49 -8.34 0.19
N ILE A 371 28.17 -8.59 0.08
CA ILE A 371 27.65 -9.55 -0.92
C ILE A 371 27.96 -9.05 -2.34
N GLY A 372 27.76 -7.75 -2.60
CA GLY A 372 28.11 -7.11 -3.87
C GLY A 372 29.59 -7.22 -4.21
N TYR A 373 30.46 -6.99 -3.21
CA TYR A 373 31.91 -7.16 -3.34
C TYR A 373 32.27 -8.59 -3.75
N VAL A 374 31.77 -9.58 -3.02
CA VAL A 374 32.02 -11.00 -3.34
C VAL A 374 31.51 -11.31 -4.74
N ARG A 375 30.31 -10.92 -5.12
CA ARG A 375 29.77 -11.16 -6.47
C ARG A 375 30.59 -10.52 -7.55
N ALA A 376 31.03 -9.27 -7.38
CA ALA A 376 31.85 -8.56 -8.37
C ALA A 376 33.26 -9.14 -8.49
N SER A 377 33.85 -9.64 -7.40
CA SER A 377 35.20 -10.28 -7.43
C SER A 377 35.25 -11.57 -8.25
N PHE A 378 34.10 -12.22 -8.47
CA PHE A 378 33.98 -13.39 -9.36
C PHE A 378 33.69 -13.03 -10.83
N THR A 379 33.75 -11.74 -11.21
CA THR A 379 33.56 -11.35 -12.61
C THR A 379 34.65 -11.93 -13.49
N ARG A 380 34.27 -12.52 -14.63
CA ARG A 380 35.20 -13.17 -15.56
C ARG A 380 36.13 -12.13 -16.20
N GLU A 381 37.38 -12.47 -16.42
CA GLU A 381 38.35 -11.57 -17.07
C GLU A 381 37.93 -11.14 -18.47
N SER A 382 37.23 -12.00 -19.21
CA SER A 382 36.70 -11.67 -20.53
C SER A 382 35.69 -10.51 -20.47
N THR A 383 34.91 -10.40 -19.39
CA THR A 383 33.90 -9.32 -19.19
C THR A 383 34.59 -8.01 -18.76
N LEU A 384 35.77 -8.06 -18.16
CA LEU A 384 36.56 -6.89 -17.75
C LEU A 384 37.36 -6.26 -18.90
N ARG A 385 37.35 -6.88 -20.07
CA ARG A 385 38.06 -6.43 -21.26
C ARG A 385 37.08 -5.97 -22.32
N SER A 386 37.46 -4.93 -23.08
CA SER A 386 36.76 -4.58 -24.30
C SER A 386 37.61 -5.01 -25.50
N ASP A 387 36.96 -5.70 -26.42
CA ASP A 387 37.58 -6.11 -27.70
C ASP A 387 37.23 -5.08 -28.76
N GLU A 388 38.23 -4.44 -29.32
CA GLU A 388 38.10 -3.47 -30.41
C GLU A 388 38.82 -3.93 -31.65
N VAL A 389 38.08 -4.09 -32.75
CA VAL A 389 38.71 -4.39 -34.07
C VAL A 389 39.26 -3.10 -34.64
N ARG A 390 40.58 -3.02 -34.78
CA ARG A 390 41.26 -1.85 -35.34
C ARG A 390 41.24 -1.87 -36.87
N LYS A 391 40.55 -0.87 -37.45
CA LYS A 391 40.40 -0.75 -38.91
C LYS A 391 41.71 -0.36 -39.63
N HIS A 392 42.64 0.25 -38.90
CA HIS A 392 43.93 0.70 -39.43
C HIS A 392 45.07 0.05 -38.67
N PRO A 393 46.29 -0.11 -39.31
CA PRO A 393 47.49 -0.53 -38.61
C PRO A 393 47.82 0.44 -37.46
N PHE A 394 48.32 -0.07 -36.34
CA PHE A 394 48.69 0.74 -35.19
C PHE A 394 50.04 0.28 -34.61
N THR A 395 50.73 1.17 -33.92
CA THR A 395 52.06 0.92 -33.36
C THR A 395 52.03 0.95 -31.84
N ILE A 396 52.80 0.07 -31.23
CA ILE A 396 53.06 0.04 -29.79
C ILE A 396 54.56 0.23 -29.58
N GLN A 397 54.89 1.15 -28.69
CA GLN A 397 56.28 1.40 -28.30
C GLN A 397 56.53 0.72 -26.95
N LEU A 398 57.50 -0.21 -26.95
CA LEU A 398 57.93 -0.94 -25.76
C LEU A 398 59.06 -0.18 -25.08
N GLU A 399 59.02 -0.10 -23.75
CA GLU A 399 60.10 0.44 -22.95
C GLU A 399 61.29 -0.53 -22.92
N PRO A 400 62.50 -0.05 -22.60
CA PRO A 400 63.71 -0.90 -22.47
C PRO A 400 63.45 -2.02 -21.46
N GLY A 401 63.68 -3.28 -21.90
CA GLY A 401 63.48 -4.46 -21.07
C GLY A 401 62.07 -5.09 -21.13
N GLN A 402 61.14 -4.47 -21.86
CA GLN A 402 59.80 -5.06 -22.10
C GLN A 402 59.84 -5.97 -23.34
N GLU A 403 59.21 -7.14 -23.24
CA GLU A 403 59.05 -8.10 -24.32
C GLU A 403 57.57 -8.43 -24.56
N LEU A 404 57.18 -8.52 -25.84
CA LEU A 404 55.92 -9.07 -26.25
C LEU A 404 55.96 -10.59 -26.12
N LYS A 405 55.13 -11.15 -25.24
CA LYS A 405 54.97 -12.59 -25.06
C LYS A 405 53.62 -13.02 -25.66
N GLN A 406 53.62 -14.18 -26.29
CA GLN A 406 52.39 -14.79 -26.77
C GLN A 406 51.83 -15.70 -25.68
N ASN A 407 50.53 -15.58 -25.39
CA ASN A 407 49.85 -16.47 -24.45
C ASN A 407 49.54 -17.82 -25.10
N ARG A 408 48.95 -18.76 -24.32
CA ARG A 408 48.58 -20.10 -24.80
C ARG A 408 47.56 -20.09 -25.94
N ASP A 409 46.80 -19.01 -26.06
CA ASP A 409 45.72 -18.83 -27.05
C ASP A 409 46.25 -18.11 -28.32
N GLY A 410 47.57 -17.89 -28.43
CA GLY A 410 48.17 -17.25 -29.59
C GLY A 410 48.07 -15.71 -29.61
N LYS A 411 47.54 -15.08 -28.55
CA LYS A 411 47.40 -13.62 -28.45
C LYS A 411 48.66 -12.99 -27.85
N TYR A 412 49.04 -11.83 -28.36
CA TYR A 412 50.20 -11.08 -27.87
C TYR A 412 49.84 -10.30 -26.60
N VAL A 413 50.61 -10.48 -25.55
CA VAL A 413 50.44 -9.77 -24.26
C VAL A 413 51.31 -8.51 -24.32
N VAL A 414 50.62 -7.36 -24.27
CA VAL A 414 51.31 -6.05 -24.19
C VAL A 414 51.47 -5.71 -22.71
N PRO A 415 52.71 -5.47 -22.24
CA PRO A 415 52.94 -5.11 -20.85
C PRO A 415 52.32 -3.77 -20.49
N ALA A 416 51.94 -3.59 -19.21
CA ALA A 416 51.46 -2.31 -18.69
C ALA A 416 52.59 -1.25 -18.83
N GLY A 417 52.22 -0.03 -19.22
CA GLY A 417 53.18 1.08 -19.42
C GLY A 417 53.73 1.21 -20.83
N ALA A 418 53.45 0.27 -21.74
CA ALA A 418 53.84 0.45 -23.16
C ALA A 418 53.08 1.66 -23.75
N ILE A 419 53.82 2.57 -24.39
CA ILE A 419 53.24 3.78 -24.99
C ILE A 419 52.51 3.40 -26.27
N GLN A 420 51.24 3.71 -26.33
CA GLN A 420 50.38 3.39 -27.46
C GLN A 420 49.97 4.67 -28.20
N ASN A 421 50.18 4.67 -29.50
CA ASN A 421 49.74 5.78 -30.37
C ASN A 421 48.20 5.67 -30.70
N VAL A 422 47.38 5.22 -29.76
CA VAL A 422 46.04 4.72 -30.03
C VAL A 422 44.96 5.35 -29.14
N GLY A 423 45.26 6.36 -28.34
CA GLY A 423 44.25 7.10 -27.60
C GLY A 423 43.51 6.33 -26.50
N ILE A 424 43.86 5.07 -26.22
CA ILE A 424 43.29 4.28 -25.13
C ILE A 424 44.34 4.13 -24.02
N VAL A 425 44.01 4.64 -22.84
CA VAL A 425 44.84 4.42 -21.64
C VAL A 425 44.59 3.01 -21.12
N SER A 426 45.45 2.06 -21.49
CA SER A 426 45.40 0.72 -20.88
C SER A 426 45.95 0.80 -19.45
N ARG A 427 45.11 0.53 -18.45
CA ARG A 427 45.49 0.47 -17.02
C ARG A 427 46.02 -0.91 -16.59
N GLY A 428 46.07 -1.87 -17.53
CA GLY A 428 46.53 -3.24 -17.29
C GLY A 428 47.17 -3.86 -18.50
N GLN A 429 47.43 -5.17 -18.45
CA GLN A 429 47.94 -5.92 -19.61
C GLN A 429 46.85 -5.94 -20.70
N SER A 430 47.23 -5.52 -21.91
CA SER A 430 46.40 -5.63 -23.10
C SER A 430 46.74 -6.89 -23.88
N LEU A 431 45.77 -7.47 -24.56
CA LEU A 431 45.95 -8.60 -25.46
C LEU A 431 45.68 -8.14 -26.90
N ILE A 432 46.50 -8.61 -27.84
CA ILE A 432 46.29 -8.34 -29.25
C ILE A 432 46.26 -9.65 -30.01
N GLU A 433 45.16 -9.86 -30.73
CA GLU A 433 44.99 -10.99 -31.63
C GLU A 433 45.18 -10.53 -33.07
N LEU A 434 46.08 -11.24 -33.80
CA LEU A 434 46.31 -10.94 -35.19
C LEU A 434 45.25 -11.59 -36.09
N PRO A 435 44.90 -10.97 -37.22
CA PRO A 435 44.12 -11.62 -38.26
C PRO A 435 44.83 -12.88 -38.78
N ALA A 436 44.06 -13.90 -39.14
CA ALA A 436 44.61 -15.17 -39.63
C ALA A 436 45.56 -14.95 -40.82
N GLY A 437 46.79 -15.49 -40.69
CA GLY A 437 47.80 -15.44 -41.75
C GLY A 437 48.63 -14.15 -41.80
N GLN A 438 48.47 -13.22 -40.88
CA GLN A 438 49.30 -12.00 -40.81
C GLN A 438 50.34 -12.12 -39.67
N ALA A 439 51.55 -11.56 -39.93
CA ALA A 439 52.65 -11.54 -38.98
C ALA A 439 52.93 -10.12 -38.48
N LEU A 440 53.55 -10.01 -37.31
CA LEU A 440 54.04 -8.75 -36.76
C LEU A 440 55.16 -8.16 -37.59
N ALA A 441 55.11 -6.87 -37.88
CA ALA A 441 56.25 -6.14 -38.41
C ALA A 441 57.02 -5.51 -37.23
N LEU A 442 58.24 -5.98 -37.04
CA LEU A 442 59.19 -5.44 -36.06
C LEU A 442 60.09 -4.42 -36.77
N ASP A 443 59.96 -3.14 -36.42
CA ASP A 443 60.82 -2.11 -36.89
C ASP A 443 61.99 -1.92 -35.90
N ASN A 444 63.12 -2.50 -36.25
CA ASN A 444 64.38 -2.44 -35.46
C ASN A 444 65.26 -1.22 -35.80
N SER A 445 64.74 -0.22 -36.50
CA SER A 445 65.51 0.79 -37.19
C SER A 445 65.96 2.00 -36.38
N LYS A 446 65.67 2.12 -35.10
CA LYS A 446 66.16 3.28 -34.30
C LYS A 446 66.52 2.89 -32.88
N ASN A 447 67.87 3.01 -32.63
CA ASN A 447 68.52 2.97 -31.30
C ASN A 447 68.06 1.87 -30.32
N ASP A 448 69.00 1.20 -29.71
CA ASP A 448 68.87 0.08 -28.74
C ASP A 448 67.97 0.33 -27.50
N GLN A 449 67.29 1.47 -27.45
CA GLN A 449 66.46 1.88 -26.28
C GLN A 449 64.95 1.80 -26.46
N GLN A 450 64.43 1.69 -27.72
CA GLN A 450 62.99 1.65 -27.92
C GLN A 450 62.58 0.73 -29.08
N ARG A 451 61.84 -0.33 -28.82
CA ARG A 451 61.29 -1.23 -29.85
C ARG A 451 59.85 -0.80 -30.22
N ILE A 452 59.67 -0.48 -31.52
CA ILE A 452 58.35 -0.17 -32.06
C ILE A 452 57.81 -1.42 -32.75
N VAL A 453 56.61 -1.85 -32.35
CA VAL A 453 55.95 -3.00 -32.95
C VAL A 453 54.69 -2.52 -33.66
N THR A 454 54.57 -2.83 -34.96
CA THR A 454 53.42 -2.47 -35.78
C THR A 454 52.49 -3.66 -35.93
N PHE A 455 51.22 -3.48 -35.51
CA PHE A 455 50.15 -4.44 -35.67
C PHE A 455 49.36 -4.14 -36.95
N PRO A 456 48.99 -5.16 -37.73
CA PRO A 456 48.26 -4.98 -38.98
C PRO A 456 46.81 -4.51 -38.71
N ALA A 457 46.18 -3.94 -39.75
CA ALA A 457 44.77 -3.64 -39.74
C ALA A 457 43.93 -4.90 -39.46
N GLN A 458 42.76 -4.74 -38.89
CA GLN A 458 41.85 -5.81 -38.44
C GLN A 458 42.39 -6.63 -37.25
N SER A 459 43.46 -6.23 -36.59
CA SER A 459 43.87 -6.82 -35.32
C SER A 459 42.86 -6.51 -34.23
N ILE A 460 42.52 -7.50 -33.39
CA ILE A 460 41.64 -7.34 -32.26
C ILE A 460 42.46 -6.89 -31.05
N TYR A 461 42.22 -5.69 -30.59
CA TYR A 461 42.81 -5.12 -29.40
C TYR A 461 41.90 -5.31 -28.20
N SER A 462 42.32 -6.10 -27.22
CA SER A 462 41.61 -6.38 -25.99
C SER A 462 42.29 -5.64 -24.82
N ALA A 463 41.70 -4.55 -24.36
CA ALA A 463 42.21 -3.82 -23.19
C ALA A 463 41.40 -4.16 -21.92
N SER A 464 42.09 -4.30 -20.80
CA SER A 464 41.44 -4.37 -19.51
C SER A 464 40.90 -2.97 -19.17
N GLN A 465 39.58 -2.85 -19.05
CA GLN A 465 38.91 -1.58 -18.69
C GLN A 465 39.13 -1.25 -17.22
N ILE A 466 39.07 -2.25 -16.36
CA ILE A 466 39.19 -2.14 -14.91
C ILE A 466 39.68 -3.46 -14.31
N ASP A 467 40.40 -3.40 -13.21
CA ASP A 467 40.72 -4.60 -12.45
C ASP A 467 39.53 -5.04 -11.57
N ARG A 468 39.44 -6.35 -11.27
CA ARG A 468 38.31 -6.94 -10.56
C ARG A 468 38.14 -6.43 -9.13
N TRP A 469 39.20 -6.06 -8.46
CA TRP A 469 39.15 -5.60 -7.07
C TRP A 469 38.63 -4.15 -6.98
N THR A 470 39.08 -3.32 -7.93
CA THR A 470 38.54 -1.96 -8.09
C THR A 470 37.05 -1.99 -8.43
N LEU A 471 36.64 -2.86 -9.36
CA LEU A 471 35.23 -3.07 -9.68
C LEU A 471 34.42 -3.52 -8.43
N ALA A 472 34.96 -4.52 -7.71
CA ALA A 472 34.31 -5.02 -6.49
C ALA A 472 34.16 -3.93 -5.40
N GLY A 473 35.18 -3.09 -5.22
CA GLY A 473 35.18 -1.95 -4.31
C GLY A 473 34.11 -0.92 -4.68
N ILE A 474 34.04 -0.54 -5.96
CA ILE A 474 33.04 0.42 -6.47
C ILE A 474 31.63 -0.11 -6.24
N VAL A 475 31.36 -1.35 -6.64
CA VAL A 475 30.05 -1.98 -6.47
C VAL A 475 29.64 -2.06 -4.99
N SER A 476 30.59 -2.45 -4.12
CA SER A 476 30.33 -2.55 -2.67
C SER A 476 29.94 -1.22 -2.05
N ILE A 477 30.71 -0.16 -2.33
CA ILE A 477 30.45 1.17 -1.77
C ILE A 477 29.19 1.78 -2.38
N ALA A 478 28.96 1.57 -3.67
CA ALA A 478 27.76 2.04 -4.34
C ALA A 478 26.48 1.38 -3.75
N VAL A 479 26.50 0.06 -3.60
CA VAL A 479 25.38 -0.66 -2.94
C VAL A 479 25.14 -0.13 -1.53
N ALA A 480 26.21 0.06 -0.74
CA ALA A 480 26.09 0.60 0.62
C ALA A 480 25.50 2.02 0.63
N GLY A 481 26.00 2.90 -0.22
CA GLY A 481 25.54 4.29 -0.33
C GLY A 481 24.10 4.40 -0.83
N ILE A 482 23.73 3.62 -1.84
CA ILE A 482 22.39 3.62 -2.44
C ILE A 482 21.37 3.02 -1.45
N CYS A 483 21.74 1.94 -0.74
CA CYS A 483 20.91 1.36 0.31
C CYS A 483 20.66 2.36 1.44
N LEU A 484 21.70 3.03 1.94
CA LEU A 484 21.59 4.07 2.97
C LEU A 484 20.68 5.21 2.53
N MET A 485 20.86 5.71 1.31
CA MET A 485 20.03 6.77 0.76
C MET A 485 18.58 6.31 0.58
N GLY A 486 18.37 5.10 0.07
CA GLY A 486 17.05 4.51 -0.10
C GLY A 486 16.28 4.41 1.21
N THR A 487 16.89 3.89 2.30
CA THR A 487 16.25 3.81 3.63
C THR A 487 15.89 5.19 4.16
N VAL A 488 16.78 6.17 4.03
CA VAL A 488 16.52 7.53 4.51
C VAL A 488 15.38 8.19 3.74
N VAL A 489 15.40 8.13 2.41
CA VAL A 489 14.33 8.69 1.57
C VAL A 489 13.00 7.98 1.86
N GLY A 490 13.02 6.64 1.88
CA GLY A 490 11.83 5.84 2.17
C GLY A 490 11.20 6.17 3.51
N ALA A 491 12.00 6.40 4.55
CA ALA A 491 11.49 6.71 5.88
C ALA A 491 11.01 8.17 6.03
N LEU A 492 11.70 9.14 5.43
CA LEU A 492 11.35 10.55 5.58
C LEU A 492 10.18 10.97 4.70
N LEU A 493 9.97 10.33 3.57
CA LEU A 493 8.93 10.71 2.61
C LEU A 493 7.51 10.60 3.18
N PRO A 494 7.10 9.51 3.86
CA PRO A 494 5.79 9.43 4.51
C PRO A 494 5.59 10.50 5.60
N LEU A 495 6.64 10.81 6.37
CA LEU A 495 6.61 11.86 7.38
C LEU A 495 6.40 13.24 6.75
N LEU A 496 7.09 13.52 5.64
CA LEU A 496 6.94 14.76 4.89
C LEU A 496 5.49 14.90 4.36
N PHE A 497 4.92 13.85 3.76
CA PHE A 497 3.56 13.88 3.24
C PHE A 497 2.56 14.13 4.37
N LYS A 498 2.71 13.48 5.51
CA LYS A 498 1.87 13.74 6.69
C LYS A 498 1.96 15.19 7.18
N THR A 499 3.15 15.82 7.15
CA THR A 499 3.30 17.23 7.53
C THR A 499 2.64 18.19 6.54
N LEU A 500 2.57 17.82 5.26
CA LEU A 500 1.90 18.58 4.21
C LEU A 500 0.37 18.37 4.20
N GLY A 501 -0.16 17.52 5.08
CA GLY A 501 -1.58 17.17 5.13
C GLY A 501 -1.98 16.14 4.06
N TRP A 502 -1.01 15.49 3.43
CA TRP A 502 -1.25 14.40 2.47
C TRP A 502 -1.23 13.06 3.19
N ASP A 503 -1.90 12.08 2.59
CA ASP A 503 -1.87 10.71 3.07
C ASP A 503 -0.45 10.12 2.94
N PRO A 504 0.17 9.64 4.04
CA PRO A 504 1.50 9.05 4.00
C PRO A 504 1.58 7.78 3.15
N ALA A 505 0.47 7.05 2.91
CA ALA A 505 0.42 5.87 2.06
C ALA A 505 0.69 6.20 0.57
N VAL A 506 0.52 7.47 0.15
CA VAL A 506 0.92 7.96 -1.18
C VAL A 506 2.44 7.85 -1.39
N ALA A 507 3.27 7.85 -0.32
CA ALA A 507 4.69 7.51 -0.38
C ALA A 507 4.88 6.01 -0.71
N SER A 508 4.23 5.57 -1.77
CA SER A 508 4.14 4.17 -2.19
C SER A 508 5.50 3.57 -2.55
N SER A 509 5.59 2.26 -2.42
CA SER A 509 6.79 1.50 -2.82
C SER A 509 7.27 1.84 -4.24
N PRO A 510 6.41 1.91 -5.27
CA PRO A 510 6.82 2.32 -6.62
C PRO A 510 7.36 3.75 -6.69
N PHE A 511 6.79 4.69 -5.93
CA PHE A 511 7.25 6.07 -5.91
C PHE A 511 8.67 6.18 -5.33
N VAL A 512 8.91 5.51 -4.20
CA VAL A 512 10.23 5.46 -3.57
C VAL A 512 11.24 4.78 -4.49
N ALA A 513 10.86 3.69 -5.17
CA ALA A 513 11.72 3.00 -6.13
C ALA A 513 12.16 3.94 -7.27
N THR A 514 11.22 4.65 -7.91
CA THR A 514 11.52 5.62 -8.98
C THR A 514 12.47 6.74 -8.50
N ALA A 515 12.27 7.27 -7.29
CA ALA A 515 13.16 8.28 -6.74
C ALA A 515 14.59 7.74 -6.49
N VAL A 516 14.69 6.48 -6.06
CA VAL A 516 15.96 5.79 -5.81
C VAL A 516 16.65 5.40 -7.12
N ASP A 517 15.91 5.08 -8.18
CA ASP A 517 16.46 4.72 -9.48
C ASP A 517 17.30 5.87 -10.06
N VAL A 518 16.74 7.07 -10.10
CA VAL A 518 17.45 8.27 -10.58
C VAL A 518 18.66 8.60 -9.70
N THR A 519 18.45 8.71 -8.39
CA THR A 519 19.49 9.09 -7.44
C THR A 519 20.55 8.01 -7.29
N GLY A 520 20.16 6.73 -7.41
CA GLY A 520 21.06 5.59 -7.38
C GLY A 520 22.06 5.58 -8.54
N ILE A 521 21.62 5.91 -9.77
CA ILE A 521 22.52 6.06 -10.93
C ILE A 521 23.55 7.15 -10.66
N ILE A 522 23.10 8.31 -10.17
CA ILE A 522 24.00 9.43 -9.85
C ILE A 522 25.03 9.00 -8.81
N ILE A 523 24.63 8.35 -7.73
CA ILE A 523 25.54 7.87 -6.69
C ILE A 523 26.52 6.84 -7.26
N PHE A 524 26.03 5.86 -8.03
CA PHE A 524 26.84 4.78 -8.59
C PHE A 524 27.97 5.32 -9.48
N PHE A 525 27.62 6.16 -10.45
CA PHE A 525 28.61 6.72 -11.38
C PHE A 525 29.49 7.80 -10.72
N SER A 526 28.97 8.57 -9.77
CA SER A 526 29.81 9.51 -9.01
C SER A 526 30.91 8.78 -8.24
N ILE A 527 30.60 7.64 -7.60
CA ILE A 527 31.58 6.80 -6.92
C ILE A 527 32.57 6.21 -7.93
N ALA A 528 32.08 5.73 -9.07
CA ALA A 528 32.93 5.18 -10.13
C ALA A 528 33.90 6.24 -10.69
N CYS A 529 33.40 7.44 -11.00
CA CYS A 529 34.21 8.57 -11.47
C CYS A 529 35.23 9.05 -10.44
N TRP A 530 34.82 9.07 -9.15
CA TRP A 530 35.75 9.43 -8.07
C TRP A 530 36.89 8.40 -7.89
N TRP A 531 36.56 7.12 -8.01
CA TRP A 531 37.53 6.03 -7.78
C TRP A 531 38.43 5.75 -9.01
N ILE A 532 37.92 5.98 -10.21
CA ILE A 532 38.62 5.76 -11.46
C ILE A 532 39.10 7.12 -12.01
N PRO A 533 40.41 7.56 -11.79
CA PRO A 533 40.91 8.82 -12.32
C PRO A 533 40.79 8.87 -13.85
N GLY A 534 40.24 9.96 -14.41
CA GLY A 534 40.03 10.14 -15.85
C GLY A 534 38.78 9.45 -16.41
N LEU A 535 37.85 8.99 -15.57
CA LEU A 535 36.50 8.57 -15.99
C LEU A 535 35.53 9.77 -16.02
N ALA A 536 35.78 10.78 -15.18
CA ALA A 536 35.12 12.08 -15.31
C ALA A 536 35.89 12.84 -16.42
N GLY A 537 35.25 12.98 -17.59
CA GLY A 537 35.76 13.74 -18.74
C GLY A 537 35.84 15.23 -18.47
#